data_e4dfb8478c6373fedb4098d1c67315de
#
_entry.id   e4dfb8478c6373fedb4098d1c67315de
#
_cell.length_a   1.000
_cell.length_b   1.000
_cell.length_c   1.000
_cell.angle_alpha   90.00
_cell.angle_beta   90.00
_cell.angle_gamma   90.00
#
_symmetry.space_group_name_H-M   'P 1'
#
loop_
_entity.id
_entity.type
_entity.pdbx_description
1 polymer ?
#
loop_
_entity_poly.entity_id
_entity_poly.type
_entity_poly.pdbx_seq_one_letter_code
_entity_poly.pdbx_strand_id
1 'polypeptide(L)'
;VMGRRQGTVEKMEIGEKKMAKWNSETEARDQIKQLVGEYYHEFKEKKEPFHSGDRISYASRVFDEKEMQSLTDAMLDFWLTTGRFSDQFEREFADWIGVRFAHLVNSGSSANLIAFSVLTAPELGARQIRRGDEVITVACGFPTTVTPMLQYGAVPVFVDVTVPQYNIDVTKLEEAYSEKTKAVMIAHTLGNPFDLKEVKAFCDRHHLWLVEDNCDALGSKYTIDGVTKYTGTWGDIGTSSFYPPHHMTMGEGGCVYTNDPLLNRLILSYRDWGRDCICPSGQDNFCGHRFDGQYGELPKGYDHKYTYSHLGYNLKVTDLQAAVGVEQLKKFPGFIERRKHNWKRLHKALEPVSDRLILPEPAVNSDPSWFGFLISVKPESGIERNKVTRFIEDHNVQTRLLFSGNLIKHPCFDQIRGTDAYRVVGDLNQTEFILNQTFWVGVYPGMTDEMIDYMAEVILQAVDQ
;
A
#
# COMPACT_ATOMS: atom_id res chain seq x y z
N VAL A 1 70.30 -17.74 -50.96
CA VAL A 1 70.63 -16.47 -50.28
C VAL A 1 69.47 -16.13 -49.33
N MET A 2 69.71 -16.38 -48.05
CA MET A 2 68.74 -16.13 -46.96
C MET A 2 69.08 -14.80 -46.31
N GLY A 3 68.08 -13.87 -46.34
CA GLY A 3 68.14 -12.62 -45.60
C GLY A 3 67.34 -12.74 -44.33
N ARG A 4 67.98 -12.73 -43.15
CA ARG A 4 67.29 -12.58 -41.83
C ARG A 4 66.85 -11.16 -41.67
N ARG A 5 65.53 -10.98 -41.46
CA ARG A 5 64.95 -9.73 -40.88
C ARG A 5 64.99 -9.84 -39.37
N GLN A 6 65.70 -8.95 -38.72
CA GLN A 6 65.62 -8.68 -37.29
C GLN A 6 64.34 -7.90 -37.04
N GLY A 7 63.41 -8.47 -36.32
CA GLY A 7 62.26 -7.78 -35.77
C GLY A 7 62.66 -7.09 -34.46
N THR A 8 62.58 -5.81 -34.45
CA THR A 8 62.61 -4.96 -33.25
C THR A 8 61.35 -5.21 -32.43
N VAL A 9 61.54 -5.78 -31.25
CA VAL A 9 60.48 -5.87 -30.24
C VAL A 9 60.33 -4.48 -29.62
N GLU A 10 59.30 -3.75 -30.00
CA GLU A 10 58.86 -2.56 -29.25
C GLU A 10 58.42 -3.01 -27.86
N LYS A 11 59.13 -2.50 -26.84
CA LYS A 11 58.71 -2.55 -25.45
C LYS A 11 57.42 -1.73 -25.34
N MET A 12 56.28 -2.40 -25.17
CA MET A 12 55.09 -1.73 -24.67
C MET A 12 55.42 -1.16 -23.27
N GLU A 13 55.47 0.15 -23.17
CA GLU A 13 55.48 0.85 -21.89
C GLU A 13 54.23 0.47 -21.13
N ILE A 14 54.45 -0.18 -19.98
CA ILE A 14 53.37 -0.46 -18.99
C ILE A 14 52.97 0.92 -18.46
N GLY A 15 51.77 1.39 -18.87
CA GLY A 15 51.21 2.65 -18.44
C GLY A 15 51.27 2.76 -16.91
N GLU A 16 51.61 3.95 -16.45
CA GLU A 16 51.56 4.34 -15.04
C GLU A 16 50.27 3.83 -14.41
N LYS A 17 50.37 2.98 -13.37
CA LYS A 17 49.24 2.65 -12.51
C LYS A 17 48.72 3.97 -11.95
N LYS A 18 47.59 4.47 -12.46
CA LYS A 18 46.88 5.55 -11.80
C LYS A 18 46.69 5.12 -10.35
N MET A 19 47.29 5.84 -9.41
CA MET A 19 47.04 5.61 -7.99
C MET A 19 45.50 5.67 -7.77
N ALA A 20 44.97 4.66 -7.09
CA ALA A 20 43.56 4.65 -6.78
C ALA A 20 43.19 5.95 -6.04
N LYS A 21 42.10 6.61 -6.45
CA LYS A 21 41.62 7.85 -5.82
C LYS A 21 41.25 7.64 -4.36
N TRP A 22 40.82 6.41 -4.02
CA TRP A 22 40.34 6.04 -2.68
C TRP A 22 41.17 4.89 -2.12
N ASN A 23 41.31 4.85 -0.78
CA ASN A 23 42.02 3.80 -0.06
C ASN A 23 41.16 2.53 0.14
N SER A 24 39.83 2.68 0.13
CA SER A 24 38.88 1.57 0.28
C SER A 24 37.56 1.86 -0.44
N GLU A 25 36.78 0.81 -0.69
CA GLU A 25 35.40 0.94 -1.20
C GLU A 25 34.51 1.72 -0.23
N THR A 26 34.65 1.50 1.08
CA THR A 26 33.91 2.24 2.11
C THR A 26 34.15 3.74 2.01
N GLU A 27 35.43 4.15 1.93
CA GLU A 27 35.78 5.57 1.74
C GLU A 27 35.18 6.14 0.47
N ALA A 28 35.21 5.41 -0.64
CA ALA A 28 34.61 5.82 -1.89
C ALA A 28 33.09 6.01 -1.77
N ARG A 29 32.38 5.05 -1.15
CA ARG A 29 30.92 5.13 -0.90
C ARG A 29 30.57 6.31 -0.02
N ASP A 30 31.31 6.56 1.04
CA ASP A 30 31.06 7.67 1.97
C ASP A 30 31.22 9.04 1.28
N GLN A 31 32.27 9.20 0.44
CA GLN A 31 32.44 10.42 -0.34
C GLN A 31 31.32 10.63 -1.37
N ILE A 32 30.87 9.56 -2.05
CA ILE A 32 29.74 9.65 -2.99
C ILE A 32 28.46 10.04 -2.26
N LYS A 33 28.15 9.42 -1.11
CA LYS A 33 26.98 9.78 -0.29
C LYS A 33 27.06 11.22 0.22
N GLN A 34 28.24 11.68 0.61
CA GLN A 34 28.45 13.08 0.99
C GLN A 34 28.11 14.03 -0.15
N LEU A 35 28.61 13.77 -1.36
CA LEU A 35 28.28 14.60 -2.55
C LEU A 35 26.78 14.60 -2.86
N VAL A 36 26.08 13.49 -2.64
CA VAL A 36 24.62 13.41 -2.78
C VAL A 36 23.92 14.30 -1.73
N GLY A 37 24.44 14.32 -0.50
CA GLY A 37 23.93 15.22 0.54
C GLY A 37 24.16 16.68 0.20
N GLU A 38 25.35 17.06 -0.24
CA GLU A 38 25.67 18.42 -0.69
C GLU A 38 24.76 18.87 -1.83
N TYR A 39 24.53 18.00 -2.84
CA TYR A 39 23.57 18.24 -3.92
C TYR A 39 22.16 18.51 -3.39
N TYR A 40 21.69 17.68 -2.41
CA TYR A 40 20.37 17.87 -1.83
C TYR A 40 20.25 19.25 -1.15
N HIS A 41 21.19 19.61 -0.29
CA HIS A 41 21.17 20.87 0.45
C HIS A 41 21.25 22.09 -0.47
N GLU A 42 22.00 21.99 -1.58
CA GLU A 42 22.13 23.10 -2.54
C GLU A 42 20.88 23.27 -3.42
N PHE A 43 20.27 22.17 -3.91
CA PHE A 43 19.29 22.21 -4.98
C PHE A 43 17.88 21.71 -4.60
N LYS A 44 17.71 21.00 -3.48
CA LYS A 44 16.43 20.35 -3.13
C LYS A 44 15.84 20.77 -1.79
N GLU A 45 16.66 21.12 -0.82
CA GLU A 45 16.21 21.49 0.52
C GLU A 45 15.42 22.79 0.52
N LYS A 46 15.87 23.78 -0.25
CA LYS A 46 15.22 25.10 -0.33
C LYS A 46 13.90 24.97 -1.06
N LYS A 47 12.82 25.23 -0.34
CA LYS A 47 11.48 25.39 -0.91
C LYS A 47 11.13 26.86 -0.89
N GLU A 48 10.56 27.36 -1.97
CA GLU A 48 9.96 28.68 -1.98
C GLU A 48 8.81 28.72 -0.95
N PRO A 49 8.64 29.82 -0.21
CA PRO A 49 7.49 30.01 0.65
C PRO A 49 6.18 29.86 -0.14
N PHE A 50 5.18 29.28 0.50
CA PHE A 50 3.84 29.19 -0.08
C PHE A 50 3.19 30.57 -0.14
N HIS A 51 2.55 30.92 -1.25
CA HIS A 51 1.71 32.11 -1.42
C HIS A 51 0.29 31.70 -1.79
N SER A 52 -0.69 32.47 -1.32
CA SER A 52 -2.11 32.24 -1.68
C SER A 52 -2.26 32.22 -3.20
N GLY A 53 -2.87 31.15 -3.72
CA GLY A 53 -3.02 30.90 -5.15
C GLY A 53 -1.98 29.93 -5.72
N ASP A 54 -0.93 29.59 -5.00
CA ASP A 54 -0.02 28.53 -5.39
C ASP A 54 -0.72 27.18 -5.38
N ARG A 55 -0.21 26.24 -6.19
CA ARG A 55 -0.80 24.91 -6.31
C ARG A 55 -0.62 24.07 -5.06
N ILE A 56 -1.74 23.57 -4.51
CA ILE A 56 -1.78 22.58 -3.44
C ILE A 56 -2.15 21.21 -4.03
N SER A 57 -1.19 20.30 -4.05
CA SER A 57 -1.42 18.92 -4.48
C SER A 57 -2.12 18.11 -3.39
N TYR A 58 -2.99 17.16 -3.79
CA TYR A 58 -3.66 16.26 -2.84
C TYR A 58 -2.68 15.34 -2.09
N ALA A 59 -1.52 15.08 -2.67
CA ALA A 59 -0.44 14.29 -2.08
C ALA A 59 0.90 14.66 -2.70
N SER A 60 1.97 14.47 -1.95
CA SER A 60 3.34 14.57 -2.43
C SER A 60 4.27 13.81 -1.49
N ARG A 61 5.44 13.45 -2.00
CA ARG A 61 6.49 12.81 -1.23
C ARG A 61 7.21 13.80 -0.31
N VAL A 62 7.54 13.33 0.88
CA VAL A 62 8.42 14.06 1.81
C VAL A 62 9.70 13.24 1.97
N PHE A 63 10.84 13.83 1.69
CA PHE A 63 12.16 13.19 1.74
C PHE A 63 13.24 14.20 2.03
N ASP A 64 14.40 13.75 2.44
CA ASP A 64 15.63 14.54 2.57
C ASP A 64 16.82 13.83 1.90
N GLU A 65 18.03 14.20 2.25
CA GLU A 65 19.25 13.62 1.69
C GLU A 65 19.40 12.13 2.01
N LYS A 66 18.76 11.63 3.09
CA LYS A 66 18.93 10.24 3.56
C LYS A 66 18.36 9.22 2.57
N GLU A 67 17.15 9.46 2.03
CA GLU A 67 16.60 8.59 0.98
C GLU A 67 17.49 8.56 -0.25
N MET A 68 18.02 9.73 -0.66
CA MET A 68 18.92 9.82 -1.82
C MET A 68 20.25 9.11 -1.57
N GLN A 69 20.82 9.24 -0.38
CA GLN A 69 22.04 8.56 0.04
C GLN A 69 21.84 7.04 0.12
N SER A 70 20.74 6.57 0.70
CA SER A 70 20.42 5.15 0.82
C SER A 70 20.17 4.50 -0.54
N LEU A 71 19.43 5.21 -1.43
CA LEU A 71 19.24 4.80 -2.82
C LEU A 71 20.57 4.69 -3.57
N THR A 72 21.49 5.66 -3.36
CA THR A 72 22.82 5.65 -3.95
C THR A 72 23.64 4.46 -3.44
N ASP A 73 23.58 4.15 -2.16
CA ASP A 73 24.29 3.01 -1.57
C ASP A 73 23.80 1.66 -2.15
N ALA A 74 22.50 1.51 -2.34
CA ALA A 74 21.92 0.36 -3.03
C ALA A 74 22.33 0.28 -4.52
N MET A 75 22.40 1.44 -5.20
CA MET A 75 22.89 1.51 -6.58
C MET A 75 24.33 1.04 -6.70
N LEU A 76 25.19 1.37 -5.73
CA LEU A 76 26.59 0.95 -5.71
C LEU A 76 26.77 -0.54 -5.47
N ASP A 77 25.83 -1.22 -4.80
CA ASP A 77 25.79 -2.68 -4.71
C ASP A 77 25.48 -3.33 -6.07
N PHE A 78 24.73 -2.63 -6.91
CA PHE A 78 24.20 -3.12 -8.19
C PHE A 78 23.44 -4.45 -8.08
N TRP A 79 22.85 -4.71 -6.91
CA TRP A 79 21.99 -5.85 -6.66
C TRP A 79 20.55 -5.47 -6.97
N LEU A 80 20.04 -5.88 -8.15
CA LEU A 80 18.85 -5.32 -8.76
C LEU A 80 17.54 -6.08 -8.43
N THR A 81 17.57 -7.05 -7.52
CA THR A 81 16.37 -7.74 -6.99
C THR A 81 16.31 -7.53 -5.47
N THR A 82 15.49 -8.28 -4.75
CA THR A 82 15.48 -8.26 -3.27
C THR A 82 16.86 -8.57 -2.69
N GLY A 83 17.31 -7.76 -1.75
CA GLY A 83 18.65 -7.86 -1.15
C GLY A 83 18.66 -7.33 0.28
N ARG A 84 19.81 -6.77 0.71
CA ARG A 84 20.02 -6.36 2.10
C ARG A 84 19.06 -5.29 2.62
N PHE A 85 18.65 -4.35 1.77
CA PHE A 85 17.69 -3.32 2.15
C PHE A 85 16.27 -3.87 2.26
N SER A 86 15.92 -4.82 1.39
CA SER A 86 14.65 -5.54 1.48
C SER A 86 14.56 -6.33 2.78
N ASP A 87 15.61 -7.09 3.13
CA ASP A 87 15.69 -7.85 4.37
C ASP A 87 15.65 -6.94 5.61
N GLN A 88 16.31 -5.78 5.53
CA GLN A 88 16.29 -4.77 6.60
C GLN A 88 14.90 -4.19 6.78
N PHE A 89 14.28 -3.75 5.69
CA PHE A 89 12.95 -3.15 5.73
C PHE A 89 11.90 -4.14 6.24
N GLU A 90 11.86 -5.38 5.71
CA GLU A 90 10.89 -6.40 6.12
C GLU A 90 10.96 -6.65 7.64
N ARG A 91 12.15 -6.74 8.20
CA ARG A 91 12.36 -6.90 9.65
C ARG A 91 11.93 -5.68 10.45
N GLU A 92 12.44 -4.48 10.08
CA GLU A 92 12.15 -3.24 10.80
C GLU A 92 10.66 -2.86 10.72
N PHE A 93 10.02 -3.10 9.57
CA PHE A 93 8.59 -2.88 9.39
C PHE A 93 7.75 -3.85 10.22
N ALA A 94 8.11 -5.14 10.25
CA ALA A 94 7.42 -6.14 11.06
C ALA A 94 7.48 -5.76 12.55
N ASP A 95 8.66 -5.38 13.05
CA ASP A 95 8.86 -4.93 14.42
C ASP A 95 8.04 -3.66 14.71
N TRP A 96 8.04 -2.68 13.78
CA TRP A 96 7.35 -1.41 13.95
C TRP A 96 5.82 -1.58 14.00
N ILE A 97 5.23 -2.39 13.10
CA ILE A 97 3.78 -2.59 13.04
C ILE A 97 3.28 -3.61 14.05
N GLY A 98 4.18 -4.44 14.61
CA GLY A 98 3.87 -5.42 15.63
C GLY A 98 3.37 -6.76 15.11
N VAL A 99 3.95 -7.26 14.00
CA VAL A 99 3.67 -8.58 13.43
C VAL A 99 4.93 -9.46 13.39
N ARG A 100 4.75 -10.76 13.19
CA ARG A 100 5.88 -11.70 13.09
C ARG A 100 6.54 -11.71 11.72
N PHE A 101 5.76 -11.49 10.66
CA PHE A 101 6.22 -11.65 9.27
C PHE A 101 5.68 -10.52 8.40
N ALA A 102 6.57 -9.92 7.63
CA ALA A 102 6.25 -8.91 6.63
C ALA A 102 7.10 -9.15 5.39
N HIS A 103 6.49 -9.08 4.20
CA HIS A 103 7.14 -9.33 2.93
C HIS A 103 6.85 -8.24 1.92
N LEU A 104 7.91 -7.64 1.39
CA LEU A 104 7.83 -6.63 0.36
C LEU A 104 7.36 -7.22 -0.97
N VAL A 105 6.49 -6.46 -1.62
CA VAL A 105 6.04 -6.65 -3.00
C VAL A 105 6.13 -5.34 -3.78
N ASN A 106 6.01 -5.41 -5.11
CA ASN A 106 6.26 -4.27 -5.98
C ASN A 106 5.16 -3.20 -6.01
N SER A 107 4.00 -3.43 -5.35
CA SER A 107 2.93 -2.44 -5.18
C SER A 107 1.90 -2.89 -4.14
N GLY A 108 1.07 -1.96 -3.65
CA GLY A 108 -0.08 -2.30 -2.80
C GLY A 108 -1.11 -3.18 -3.52
N SER A 109 -1.31 -2.98 -4.83
CA SER A 109 -2.17 -3.85 -5.65
C SER A 109 -1.66 -5.29 -5.68
N SER A 110 -0.35 -5.47 -5.78
CA SER A 110 0.30 -6.79 -5.68
C SER A 110 0.19 -7.37 -4.28
N ALA A 111 0.22 -6.52 -3.23
CA ALA A 111 -0.02 -6.96 -1.87
C ALA A 111 -1.44 -7.55 -1.71
N ASN A 112 -2.46 -6.85 -2.22
CA ASN A 112 -3.84 -7.35 -2.22
C ASN A 112 -3.99 -8.64 -3.05
N LEU A 113 -3.34 -8.71 -4.20
CA LEU A 113 -3.34 -9.91 -5.04
C LEU A 113 -2.75 -11.11 -4.31
N ILE A 114 -1.60 -10.95 -3.64
CA ILE A 114 -0.97 -12.03 -2.85
C ILE A 114 -1.82 -12.37 -1.64
N ALA A 115 -2.33 -11.39 -0.89
CA ALA A 115 -3.19 -11.61 0.28
C ALA A 115 -4.41 -12.46 -0.06
N PHE A 116 -5.04 -12.21 -1.21
CA PHE A 116 -6.15 -13.04 -1.69
C PHE A 116 -5.66 -14.40 -2.20
N SER A 117 -4.60 -14.42 -3.02
CA SER A 117 -4.13 -15.66 -3.67
C SER A 117 -3.71 -16.72 -2.65
N VAL A 118 -3.09 -16.36 -1.54
CA VAL A 118 -2.69 -17.33 -0.50
C VAL A 118 -3.90 -18.01 0.15
N LEU A 119 -5.05 -17.35 0.18
CA LEU A 119 -6.29 -17.94 0.72
C LEU A 119 -6.89 -19.01 -0.21
N THR A 120 -6.39 -19.11 -1.44
CA THR A 120 -6.78 -20.16 -2.41
C THR A 120 -5.90 -21.40 -2.34
N ALA A 121 -4.91 -21.44 -1.45
CA ALA A 121 -3.96 -22.54 -1.34
C ALA A 121 -4.61 -23.81 -0.78
N PRO A 122 -4.32 -25.00 -1.38
CA PRO A 122 -4.88 -26.27 -0.93
C PRO A 122 -4.53 -26.63 0.52
N GLU A 123 -3.38 -26.15 1.03
CA GLU A 123 -2.90 -26.39 2.40
C GLU A 123 -3.85 -25.82 3.47
N LEU A 124 -4.72 -24.88 3.10
CA LEU A 124 -5.72 -24.31 4.01
C LEU A 124 -6.93 -25.25 4.24
N GLY A 125 -7.03 -26.36 3.50
CA GLY A 125 -8.04 -27.40 3.70
C GLY A 125 -9.47 -26.86 3.60
N ALA A 126 -10.24 -26.95 4.69
CA ALA A 126 -11.64 -26.49 4.72
C ALA A 126 -11.79 -24.96 4.64
N ARG A 127 -10.75 -24.21 4.99
CA ARG A 127 -10.72 -22.74 4.91
C ARG A 127 -10.24 -22.22 3.56
N GLN A 128 -9.84 -23.09 2.61
CA GLN A 128 -9.46 -22.72 1.26
C GLN A 128 -10.61 -21.98 0.55
N ILE A 129 -10.32 -20.86 -0.09
CA ILE A 129 -11.26 -20.21 -1.02
C ILE A 129 -11.19 -20.91 -2.37
N ARG A 130 -12.34 -21.34 -2.88
CA ARG A 130 -12.51 -21.98 -4.18
C ARG A 130 -13.32 -21.09 -5.12
N ARG A 131 -13.32 -21.43 -6.41
CA ARG A 131 -14.20 -20.78 -7.38
C ARG A 131 -15.65 -20.91 -6.96
N GLY A 132 -16.39 -19.79 -6.96
CA GLY A 132 -17.77 -19.71 -6.51
C GLY A 132 -17.96 -19.50 -5.01
N ASP A 133 -16.88 -19.55 -4.19
CA ASP A 133 -16.95 -19.13 -2.79
C ASP A 133 -17.07 -17.61 -2.70
N GLU A 134 -17.70 -17.13 -1.64
CA GLU A 134 -18.03 -15.73 -1.42
C GLU A 134 -17.01 -15.01 -0.55
N VAL A 135 -16.74 -13.73 -0.89
CA VAL A 135 -15.90 -12.83 -0.10
C VAL A 135 -16.65 -11.53 0.12
N ILE A 136 -16.94 -11.18 1.38
CA ILE A 136 -17.63 -9.94 1.74
C ILE A 136 -16.68 -8.75 1.54
N THR A 137 -17.18 -7.70 0.88
CA THR A 137 -16.46 -6.47 0.55
C THR A 137 -17.43 -5.29 0.37
N VAL A 138 -16.94 -4.13 -0.08
CA VAL A 138 -17.75 -2.94 -0.35
C VAL A 138 -17.59 -2.49 -1.80
N ALA A 139 -18.65 -1.94 -2.39
CA ALA A 139 -18.60 -1.38 -3.74
C ALA A 139 -17.95 0.03 -3.77
N CYS A 140 -18.00 0.77 -2.65
CA CYS A 140 -17.26 2.00 -2.44
C CYS A 140 -15.82 1.67 -1.97
N GLY A 141 -15.05 0.96 -2.81
CA GLY A 141 -13.70 0.51 -2.50
C GLY A 141 -12.72 0.78 -3.64
N PHE A 142 -11.44 0.52 -3.36
CA PHE A 142 -10.43 0.58 -4.42
C PHE A 142 -10.50 -0.69 -5.29
N PRO A 143 -10.39 -0.58 -6.63
CA PRO A 143 -10.61 -1.73 -7.51
C PRO A 143 -9.74 -2.95 -7.17
N THR A 144 -8.48 -2.76 -6.78
CA THR A 144 -7.55 -3.87 -6.53
C THR A 144 -7.79 -4.61 -5.21
N THR A 145 -8.65 -4.11 -4.32
CA THR A 145 -9.18 -4.88 -3.19
C THR A 145 -10.14 -5.97 -3.67
N VAL A 146 -10.87 -5.73 -4.77
CA VAL A 146 -11.93 -6.62 -5.29
C VAL A 146 -11.45 -7.45 -6.49
N THR A 147 -10.64 -6.87 -7.36
CA THR A 147 -10.22 -7.49 -8.63
C THR A 147 -9.67 -8.91 -8.49
N PRO A 148 -8.82 -9.26 -7.49
CA PRO A 148 -8.32 -10.63 -7.34
C PRO A 148 -9.43 -11.68 -7.16
N MET A 149 -10.52 -11.34 -6.48
CA MET A 149 -11.66 -12.22 -6.27
C MET A 149 -12.31 -12.60 -7.60
N LEU A 150 -12.65 -11.59 -8.41
CA LEU A 150 -13.27 -11.77 -9.73
C LEU A 150 -12.36 -12.53 -10.70
N GLN A 151 -11.07 -12.19 -10.73
CA GLN A 151 -10.08 -12.84 -11.61
C GLN A 151 -9.92 -14.34 -11.28
N TYR A 152 -9.96 -14.69 -10.01
CA TYR A 152 -9.91 -16.08 -9.56
C TYR A 152 -11.23 -16.83 -9.81
N GLY A 153 -12.35 -16.10 -9.80
CA GLY A 153 -13.70 -16.64 -9.91
C GLY A 153 -14.36 -16.90 -8.55
N ALA A 154 -13.91 -16.24 -7.50
CA ALA A 154 -14.68 -16.07 -6.27
C ALA A 154 -15.73 -14.95 -6.47
N VAL A 155 -16.76 -14.94 -5.63
CA VAL A 155 -17.90 -14.05 -5.75
C VAL A 155 -17.80 -12.94 -4.70
N PRO A 156 -17.47 -11.69 -5.09
CA PRO A 156 -17.55 -10.57 -4.15
C PRO A 156 -19.00 -10.33 -3.74
N VAL A 157 -19.20 -10.18 -2.43
CA VAL A 157 -20.49 -9.86 -1.82
C VAL A 157 -20.44 -8.42 -1.34
N PHE A 158 -21.08 -7.53 -2.07
CA PHE A 158 -21.03 -6.09 -1.80
C PHE A 158 -22.04 -5.69 -0.73
N VAL A 159 -21.53 -5.11 0.34
CA VAL A 159 -22.30 -4.50 1.43
C VAL A 159 -22.18 -2.98 1.31
N ASP A 160 -23.24 -2.27 1.70
CA ASP A 160 -23.20 -0.80 1.73
C ASP A 160 -22.24 -0.28 2.81
N VAL A 161 -22.01 1.00 2.79
CA VAL A 161 -21.15 1.71 3.74
C VAL A 161 -21.95 2.69 4.57
N THR A 162 -21.35 3.27 5.62
CA THR A 162 -21.96 4.32 6.44
C THR A 162 -21.29 5.67 6.19
N VAL A 163 -22.02 6.76 6.40
CA VAL A 163 -21.52 8.14 6.40
C VAL A 163 -21.80 8.71 7.78
N PRO A 164 -20.87 9.38 8.47
CA PRO A 164 -19.63 10.02 7.95
C PRO A 164 -18.33 9.20 8.08
N GLN A 165 -18.37 7.90 8.39
CA GLN A 165 -17.16 7.08 8.52
C GLN A 165 -16.67 6.52 7.19
N TYR A 166 -17.54 6.37 6.19
CA TYR A 166 -17.28 5.87 4.83
C TYR A 166 -16.75 4.43 4.81
N ASN A 167 -17.07 3.64 5.81
CA ASN A 167 -16.67 2.24 5.99
C ASN A 167 -17.88 1.31 5.94
N ILE A 168 -17.64 -0.01 5.81
CA ILE A 168 -18.67 -1.04 5.72
C ILE A 168 -19.75 -0.89 6.81
N ASP A 169 -21.01 -1.04 6.44
CA ASP A 169 -22.13 -1.13 7.38
C ASP A 169 -22.11 -2.50 8.06
N VAL A 170 -21.56 -2.55 9.27
CA VAL A 170 -21.44 -3.79 10.06
C VAL A 170 -22.79 -4.41 10.44
N THR A 171 -23.88 -3.63 10.43
CA THR A 171 -25.24 -4.15 10.72
C THR A 171 -25.76 -5.08 9.63
N LYS A 172 -25.12 -5.08 8.45
CA LYS A 172 -25.47 -5.89 7.28
C LYS A 172 -24.63 -7.17 7.14
N LEU A 173 -23.66 -7.40 8.01
CA LEU A 173 -22.73 -8.52 7.89
C LEU A 173 -23.45 -9.88 7.98
N GLU A 174 -24.41 -10.05 8.90
CA GLU A 174 -25.15 -11.31 9.02
C GLU A 174 -26.07 -11.56 7.80
N GLU A 175 -26.64 -10.51 7.18
CA GLU A 175 -27.38 -10.64 5.93
C GLU A 175 -26.47 -10.98 4.74
N ALA A 176 -25.20 -10.54 4.80
CA ALA A 176 -24.20 -10.85 3.79
C ALA A 176 -23.68 -12.28 3.86
N TYR A 177 -23.75 -12.92 5.02
CA TYR A 177 -23.23 -14.29 5.23
C TYR A 177 -24.04 -15.34 4.48
N SER A 178 -23.31 -16.34 3.95
CA SER A 178 -23.85 -17.62 3.46
C SER A 178 -22.85 -18.73 3.75
N GLU A 179 -23.26 -19.98 3.57
CA GLU A 179 -22.38 -21.15 3.68
C GLU A 179 -21.17 -21.12 2.70
N LYS A 180 -21.26 -20.32 1.64
CA LYS A 180 -20.19 -20.10 0.68
C LYS A 180 -19.20 -19.02 1.12
N THR A 181 -19.56 -18.23 2.13
CA THR A 181 -18.70 -17.13 2.60
C THR A 181 -17.44 -17.68 3.26
N LYS A 182 -16.27 -17.21 2.83
CA LYS A 182 -14.95 -17.67 3.32
C LYS A 182 -14.09 -16.55 3.90
N ALA A 183 -14.34 -15.32 3.49
CA ALA A 183 -13.51 -14.17 3.91
C ALA A 183 -14.31 -12.87 3.97
N VAL A 184 -13.76 -11.93 4.72
CA VAL A 184 -14.01 -10.49 4.60
C VAL A 184 -12.69 -9.85 4.13
N MET A 185 -12.74 -9.08 3.04
CA MET A 185 -11.58 -8.33 2.52
C MET A 185 -12.02 -6.92 2.18
N ILE A 186 -11.61 -5.96 3.01
CA ILE A 186 -12.04 -4.56 2.94
C ILE A 186 -10.90 -3.62 3.31
N ALA A 187 -10.99 -2.38 2.81
CA ALA A 187 -10.03 -1.33 3.11
C ALA A 187 -10.47 -0.48 4.30
N HIS A 188 -9.50 0.10 5.00
CA HIS A 188 -9.70 1.20 5.93
C HIS A 188 -9.73 2.51 5.15
N THR A 189 -10.89 3.17 5.09
CA THR A 189 -11.13 4.26 4.15
C THR A 189 -10.35 5.52 4.50
N LEU A 190 -9.41 5.92 3.64
CA LEU A 190 -8.57 7.11 3.75
C LEU A 190 -7.96 7.34 5.15
N GLY A 191 -7.58 6.27 5.83
CA GLY A 191 -6.97 6.33 7.15
C GLY A 191 -7.95 6.10 8.31
N ASN A 192 -9.26 6.14 8.05
CA ASN A 192 -10.28 5.88 9.06
C ASN A 192 -10.57 4.38 9.17
N PRO A 193 -10.29 3.73 10.29
CA PRO A 193 -10.56 2.30 10.44
C PRO A 193 -12.06 1.99 10.32
N PHE A 194 -12.41 0.88 9.66
CA PHE A 194 -13.74 0.32 9.82
C PHE A 194 -13.93 -0.22 11.27
N ASP A 195 -15.15 -0.52 11.67
CA ASP A 195 -15.41 -1.11 12.99
C ASP A 195 -14.79 -2.50 13.11
N LEU A 196 -13.51 -2.50 13.46
CA LEU A 196 -12.70 -3.72 13.61
C LEU A 196 -13.26 -4.66 14.69
N LYS A 197 -13.88 -4.13 15.73
CA LYS A 197 -14.45 -4.96 16.80
C LYS A 197 -15.57 -5.84 16.24
N GLU A 198 -16.51 -5.24 15.54
CA GLU A 198 -17.68 -5.96 15.00
C GLU A 198 -17.30 -6.86 13.84
N VAL A 199 -16.45 -6.39 12.90
CA VAL A 199 -15.98 -7.19 11.76
C VAL A 199 -15.16 -8.40 12.24
N LYS A 200 -14.24 -8.19 13.19
CA LYS A 200 -13.43 -9.28 13.76
C LYS A 200 -14.31 -10.31 14.47
N ALA A 201 -15.24 -9.85 15.33
CA ALA A 201 -16.15 -10.71 16.04
C ALA A 201 -17.04 -11.55 15.08
N PHE A 202 -17.50 -10.95 13.98
CA PHE A 202 -18.22 -11.61 12.91
C PHE A 202 -17.36 -12.70 12.24
N CYS A 203 -16.13 -12.36 11.82
CA CYS A 203 -15.22 -13.31 11.21
C CYS A 203 -14.92 -14.51 12.14
N ASP A 204 -14.71 -14.24 13.43
CA ASP A 204 -14.42 -15.29 14.42
C ASP A 204 -15.62 -16.23 14.61
N ARG A 205 -16.86 -15.71 14.69
CA ARG A 205 -18.08 -16.52 14.82
C ARG A 205 -18.28 -17.47 13.65
N HIS A 206 -17.99 -16.99 12.45
CA HIS A 206 -18.22 -17.76 11.21
C HIS A 206 -16.95 -18.44 10.65
N HIS A 207 -15.84 -18.38 11.39
CA HIS A 207 -14.54 -18.95 10.99
C HIS A 207 -14.04 -18.44 9.63
N LEU A 208 -14.26 -17.14 9.33
CA LEU A 208 -13.86 -16.48 8.09
C LEU A 208 -12.45 -15.92 8.20
N TRP A 209 -11.78 -15.78 7.05
CA TRP A 209 -10.57 -15.01 6.95
C TRP A 209 -10.89 -13.51 7.01
N LEU A 210 -10.06 -12.75 7.71
CA LEU A 210 -10.09 -11.28 7.67
C LEU A 210 -8.83 -10.76 7.02
N VAL A 211 -9.00 -10.11 5.85
CA VAL A 211 -7.93 -9.38 5.16
C VAL A 211 -8.18 -7.89 5.30
N GLU A 212 -7.25 -7.20 5.94
CA GLU A 212 -7.28 -5.75 6.11
C GLU A 212 -6.44 -5.09 5.00
N ASP A 213 -7.10 -4.45 4.02
CA ASP A 213 -6.40 -3.56 3.10
C ASP A 213 -6.08 -2.25 3.83
N ASN A 214 -4.84 -2.14 4.28
CA ASN A 214 -4.33 -1.04 5.08
C ASN A 214 -3.52 -0.02 4.25
N CYS A 215 -3.68 -0.03 2.92
CA CYS A 215 -2.93 0.84 2.02
C CYS A 215 -3.09 2.32 2.38
N ASP A 216 -4.30 2.75 2.71
CA ASP A 216 -4.64 4.13 3.06
C ASP A 216 -4.61 4.42 4.57
N ALA A 217 -4.28 3.43 5.41
CA ALA A 217 -4.42 3.58 6.86
C ALA A 217 -3.18 3.15 7.66
N LEU A 218 -2.02 3.07 7.00
CA LEU A 218 -0.79 2.75 7.69
C LEU A 218 -0.53 3.76 8.82
N GLY A 219 -0.30 3.26 10.03
CA GLY A 219 -0.12 4.08 11.23
C GLY A 219 -1.41 4.43 11.98
N SER A 220 -2.58 4.12 11.44
CA SER A 220 -3.83 4.18 12.19
C SER A 220 -3.87 3.10 13.26
N LYS A 221 -4.55 3.40 14.36
CA LYS A 221 -4.71 2.46 15.48
C LYS A 221 -6.17 2.22 15.77
N TYR A 222 -6.47 1.06 16.31
CA TYR A 222 -7.78 0.69 16.81
C TYR A 222 -7.67 -0.03 18.16
N THR A 223 -8.68 0.14 19.01
CA THR A 223 -8.71 -0.45 20.36
C THR A 223 -9.89 -1.41 20.50
N ILE A 224 -9.62 -2.67 20.82
CA ILE A 224 -10.63 -3.68 21.17
C ILE A 224 -10.37 -4.15 22.59
N ASP A 225 -11.36 -4.01 23.46
CA ASP A 225 -11.35 -4.47 24.85
C ASP A 225 -10.09 -4.05 25.62
N GLY A 226 -9.66 -2.78 25.42
CA GLY A 226 -8.51 -2.19 26.09
C GLY A 226 -7.15 -2.50 25.43
N VAL A 227 -7.10 -3.35 24.40
CA VAL A 227 -5.89 -3.63 23.61
C VAL A 227 -5.86 -2.73 22.40
N THR A 228 -4.79 -1.95 22.23
CA THR A 228 -4.58 -1.08 21.06
C THR A 228 -3.52 -1.66 20.14
N LYS A 229 -3.84 -1.79 18.84
CA LYS A 229 -2.90 -2.21 17.80
C LYS A 229 -3.02 -1.31 16.58
N TYR A 230 -2.03 -1.38 15.70
CA TYR A 230 -2.13 -0.79 14.37
C TYR A 230 -3.17 -1.54 13.52
N THR A 231 -3.88 -0.82 12.66
CA THR A 231 -4.70 -1.41 11.59
C THR A 231 -3.84 -2.28 10.68
N GLY A 232 -4.45 -3.29 10.05
CA GLY A 232 -3.75 -4.31 9.29
C GLY A 232 -3.19 -5.46 10.15
N THR A 233 -3.33 -5.40 11.51
CA THR A 233 -2.79 -6.41 12.44
C THR A 233 -3.85 -7.10 13.30
N TRP A 234 -5.09 -6.78 13.07
CA TRP A 234 -6.23 -7.40 13.77
C TRP A 234 -6.76 -8.64 13.05
N GLY A 235 -6.68 -8.64 11.71
CA GLY A 235 -7.05 -9.78 10.86
C GLY A 235 -5.95 -10.82 10.70
N ASP A 236 -6.16 -11.73 9.76
CA ASP A 236 -5.22 -12.80 9.43
C ASP A 236 -4.08 -12.30 8.53
N ILE A 237 -4.39 -11.37 7.60
CA ILE A 237 -3.45 -10.76 6.67
C ILE A 237 -3.71 -9.26 6.59
N GLY A 238 -2.65 -8.48 6.67
CA GLY A 238 -2.66 -7.05 6.35
C GLY A 238 -1.86 -6.75 5.09
N THR A 239 -2.27 -5.68 4.38
CA THR A 239 -1.56 -5.19 3.21
C THR A 239 -1.27 -3.71 3.32
N SER A 240 -0.19 -3.25 2.72
CA SER A 240 0.16 -1.82 2.65
C SER A 240 0.74 -1.47 1.30
N SER A 241 0.63 -0.19 0.95
CA SER A 241 1.20 0.37 -0.28
C SER A 241 2.19 1.48 0.05
N PHE A 242 3.25 1.53 -0.75
CA PHE A 242 4.29 2.55 -0.67
C PHE A 242 4.38 3.36 -1.98
N TYR A 243 3.25 3.46 -2.70
CA TYR A 243 3.06 4.39 -3.81
C TYR A 243 3.22 5.85 -3.31
N PRO A 244 3.74 6.80 -4.11
CA PRO A 244 4.09 8.14 -3.63
C PRO A 244 3.03 8.90 -2.83
N PRO A 245 1.73 8.82 -3.13
CA PRO A 245 0.69 9.47 -2.34
C PRO A 245 0.46 8.87 -0.95
N HIS A 246 0.83 7.60 -0.72
CA HIS A 246 0.56 6.91 0.54
C HIS A 246 1.37 7.48 1.71
N HIS A 247 1.22 6.87 2.86
CA HIS A 247 1.75 7.38 4.14
C HIS A 247 3.27 7.50 4.16
N MET A 248 3.97 6.61 3.47
CA MET A 248 5.39 6.66 3.15
C MET A 248 5.60 6.11 1.73
N THR A 249 6.73 6.39 1.10
CA THR A 249 6.96 6.02 -0.30
C THR A 249 8.22 5.21 -0.52
N MET A 250 8.17 4.31 -1.51
CA MET A 250 9.34 3.67 -2.12
C MET A 250 9.45 3.99 -3.62
N GLY A 251 8.67 4.97 -4.14
CA GLY A 251 8.41 5.14 -5.56
C GLY A 251 7.32 4.19 -6.03
N GLU A 252 7.59 2.90 -6.07
CA GLU A 252 6.60 1.82 -6.10
C GLU A 252 6.98 0.80 -5.02
N GLY A 253 6.00 0.16 -4.42
CA GLY A 253 6.19 -0.84 -3.38
C GLY A 253 4.90 -1.16 -2.64
N GLY A 254 4.93 -2.25 -1.92
CA GLY A 254 3.86 -2.69 -1.03
C GLY A 254 4.39 -3.74 -0.06
N CYS A 255 3.56 -4.13 0.88
CA CYS A 255 3.89 -5.16 1.86
C CYS A 255 2.68 -6.02 2.19
N VAL A 256 2.90 -7.31 2.35
CA VAL A 256 1.94 -8.28 2.89
C VAL A 256 2.48 -8.78 4.21
N TYR A 257 1.66 -8.79 5.25
CA TYR A 257 2.13 -9.17 6.58
C TYR A 257 1.10 -10.00 7.34
N THR A 258 1.60 -10.87 8.22
CA THR A 258 0.79 -11.83 8.98
C THR A 258 1.51 -12.30 10.24
N ASN A 259 0.75 -12.85 11.17
CA ASN A 259 1.29 -13.57 12.33
C ASN A 259 1.28 -15.11 12.16
N ASP A 260 0.62 -15.61 11.11
CA ASP A 260 0.46 -17.06 10.86
C ASP A 260 1.65 -17.62 10.06
N PRO A 261 2.37 -18.65 10.57
CA PRO A 261 3.51 -19.24 9.88
C PRO A 261 3.16 -19.93 8.57
N LEU A 262 1.95 -20.49 8.43
CA LEU A 262 1.52 -21.13 7.18
C LEU A 262 1.24 -20.07 6.12
N LEU A 263 0.50 -19.00 6.46
CA LEU A 263 0.27 -17.87 5.56
C LEU A 263 1.59 -17.21 5.15
N ASN A 264 2.54 -17.05 6.07
CA ASN A 264 3.89 -16.56 5.78
C ASN A 264 4.58 -17.37 4.67
N ARG A 265 4.59 -18.70 4.77
CA ARG A 265 5.18 -19.58 3.76
C ARG A 265 4.46 -19.46 2.41
N LEU A 266 3.14 -19.39 2.44
CA LEU A 266 2.32 -19.24 1.23
C LEU A 266 2.57 -17.89 0.55
N ILE A 267 2.67 -16.79 1.31
CA ILE A 267 3.01 -15.45 0.80
C ILE A 267 4.32 -15.50 0.01
N LEU A 268 5.37 -16.08 0.57
CA LEU A 268 6.67 -16.24 -0.11
C LEU A 268 6.53 -17.07 -1.39
N SER A 269 5.81 -18.19 -1.33
CA SER A 269 5.59 -19.04 -2.49
C SER A 269 4.86 -18.29 -3.61
N TYR A 270 3.70 -17.70 -3.34
CA TYR A 270 2.93 -16.99 -4.36
C TYR A 270 3.64 -15.75 -4.89
N ARG A 271 4.42 -15.03 -4.05
CA ARG A 271 5.24 -13.90 -4.47
C ARG A 271 6.35 -14.33 -5.43
N ASP A 272 6.92 -15.53 -5.23
CA ASP A 272 8.13 -16.01 -5.90
C ASP A 272 7.81 -17.22 -6.81
N TRP A 273 6.96 -17.01 -7.83
CA TRP A 273 6.54 -17.94 -8.91
C TRP A 273 5.74 -19.18 -8.44
N GLY A 274 5.31 -19.25 -7.21
CA GLY A 274 4.66 -20.47 -6.65
C GLY A 274 5.67 -21.54 -6.24
N ARG A 275 6.93 -21.16 -6.01
CA ARG A 275 7.98 -22.10 -5.59
C ARG A 275 7.67 -22.74 -4.26
N ASP A 276 8.01 -24.03 -4.14
CA ASP A 276 8.04 -24.73 -2.86
C ASP A 276 9.28 -24.36 -2.02
N CYS A 277 10.38 -24.05 -2.69
CA CYS A 277 11.65 -23.64 -2.08
C CYS A 277 11.57 -22.21 -1.52
N ILE A 278 11.95 -22.03 -0.25
CA ILE A 278 12.00 -20.76 0.49
C ILE A 278 13.41 -20.16 0.59
N CYS A 279 14.38 -20.64 -0.22
CA CYS A 279 15.74 -20.09 -0.20
C CYS A 279 15.74 -18.61 -0.57
N PRO A 280 16.43 -17.74 0.20
CA PRO A 280 16.57 -16.33 -0.13
C PRO A 280 17.16 -16.10 -1.52
N SER A 281 16.93 -14.90 -2.08
CA SER A 281 17.51 -14.50 -3.36
C SER A 281 19.03 -14.65 -3.36
N GLY A 282 19.59 -15.23 -4.43
CA GLY A 282 21.02 -15.46 -4.54
C GLY A 282 21.60 -16.60 -3.70
N GLN A 283 20.79 -17.29 -2.90
CA GLN A 283 21.23 -18.44 -2.09
C GLN A 283 20.65 -19.75 -2.60
N ASP A 284 21.46 -20.78 -2.60
CA ASP A 284 21.07 -22.13 -2.98
C ASP A 284 21.22 -23.09 -1.81
N ASN A 285 20.35 -24.11 -1.76
CA ASN A 285 20.43 -25.20 -0.79
C ASN A 285 20.44 -24.75 0.69
N PHE A 286 19.82 -23.60 1.00
CA PHE A 286 19.70 -23.08 2.37
C PHE A 286 19.01 -24.07 3.32
N CYS A 287 18.04 -24.83 2.82
CA CYS A 287 17.34 -25.87 3.59
C CYS A 287 18.11 -27.19 3.73
N GLY A 288 19.21 -27.41 2.97
CA GLY A 288 19.97 -28.66 2.94
C GLY A 288 19.27 -29.83 2.21
N HIS A 289 18.12 -29.61 1.59
CA HIS A 289 17.26 -30.65 1.00
C HIS A 289 16.96 -30.41 -0.48
N ARG A 290 17.94 -29.87 -1.23
CA ARG A 290 17.73 -29.46 -2.63
C ARG A 290 17.36 -30.62 -3.55
N PHE A 291 17.92 -31.83 -3.33
CA PHE A 291 17.78 -32.99 -4.21
C PHE A 291 17.25 -34.24 -3.52
N ASP A 292 16.66 -34.13 -2.32
CA ASP A 292 16.29 -35.29 -1.49
C ASP A 292 14.79 -35.64 -1.60
N GLY A 293 13.99 -34.72 -2.13
CA GLY A 293 12.53 -34.77 -2.07
C GLY A 293 11.90 -35.61 -3.20
N GLN A 294 10.62 -35.94 -2.98
CA GLN A 294 9.67 -36.39 -3.98
C GLN A 294 8.54 -35.35 -4.02
N TYR A 295 8.32 -34.76 -5.19
CA TYR A 295 7.34 -33.68 -5.36
C TYR A 295 6.36 -34.06 -6.46
N GLY A 296 5.11 -34.41 -6.07
CA GLY A 296 4.08 -34.84 -7.01
C GLY A 296 4.59 -35.97 -7.93
N GLU A 297 4.39 -35.82 -9.23
CA GLU A 297 4.81 -36.77 -10.27
C GLU A 297 6.24 -36.51 -10.81
N LEU A 298 6.95 -35.51 -10.25
CA LEU A 298 8.35 -35.23 -10.66
C LEU A 298 9.27 -36.40 -10.31
N PRO A 299 10.38 -36.62 -11.04
CA PRO A 299 11.36 -37.63 -10.71
C PRO A 299 11.91 -37.45 -9.29
N LYS A 300 12.15 -38.56 -8.57
CA LYS A 300 12.77 -38.49 -7.25
C LYS A 300 14.12 -37.76 -7.31
N GLY A 301 14.35 -36.85 -6.37
CA GLY A 301 15.56 -36.02 -6.34
C GLY A 301 15.54 -34.86 -7.35
N TYR A 302 14.37 -34.49 -7.87
CA TYR A 302 14.24 -33.30 -8.68
C TYR A 302 14.65 -32.05 -7.90
N ASP A 303 15.19 -31.06 -8.58
CA ASP A 303 15.67 -29.82 -7.94
C ASP A 303 14.53 -29.07 -7.25
N HIS A 304 14.56 -29.02 -5.92
CA HIS A 304 13.58 -28.35 -5.09
C HIS A 304 13.40 -26.86 -5.46
N LYS A 305 14.47 -26.20 -5.91
CA LYS A 305 14.42 -24.79 -6.34
C LYS A 305 13.55 -24.57 -7.57
N TYR A 306 13.34 -25.61 -8.37
CA TYR A 306 12.49 -25.58 -9.58
C TYR A 306 11.21 -26.39 -9.42
N THR A 307 10.84 -26.69 -8.17
CA THR A 307 9.54 -27.27 -7.82
C THR A 307 8.54 -26.13 -7.55
N TYR A 308 7.37 -26.21 -8.19
CA TYR A 308 6.31 -25.21 -8.06
C TYR A 308 5.08 -25.88 -7.46
N SER A 309 4.73 -25.49 -6.23
CA SER A 309 3.56 -26.03 -5.51
C SER A 309 2.30 -25.21 -5.75
N HIS A 310 2.46 -23.98 -6.23
CA HIS A 310 1.37 -23.05 -6.50
C HIS A 310 1.51 -22.39 -7.88
N LEU A 311 0.40 -21.85 -8.39
CA LEU A 311 0.38 -20.97 -9.57
C LEU A 311 0.62 -19.52 -9.07
N GLY A 312 1.88 -19.17 -8.84
CA GLY A 312 2.28 -17.90 -8.27
C GLY A 312 2.82 -16.90 -9.29
N TYR A 313 3.35 -15.79 -8.78
CA TYR A 313 3.76 -14.61 -9.54
C TYR A 313 5.23 -14.28 -9.27
N ASN A 314 5.80 -13.32 -10.00
CA ASN A 314 7.02 -12.64 -9.59
C ASN A 314 6.68 -11.18 -9.25
N LEU A 315 6.43 -10.92 -7.97
CA LEU A 315 5.99 -9.61 -7.47
C LEU A 315 6.98 -8.97 -6.48
N LYS A 316 8.23 -9.41 -6.53
CA LYS A 316 9.28 -8.85 -5.68
C LYS A 316 9.53 -7.37 -5.97
N VAL A 317 9.84 -6.62 -4.94
CA VAL A 317 10.39 -5.26 -5.04
C VAL A 317 11.88 -5.34 -5.40
N THR A 318 12.43 -4.26 -5.93
CA THR A 318 13.89 -4.12 -6.08
C THR A 318 14.52 -3.58 -4.78
N ASP A 319 15.78 -3.91 -4.54
CA ASP A 319 16.51 -3.42 -3.36
C ASP A 319 16.70 -1.89 -3.38
N LEU A 320 16.71 -1.29 -4.55
CA LEU A 320 16.72 0.16 -4.74
C LEU A 320 15.48 0.84 -4.12
N GLN A 321 14.29 0.25 -4.30
CA GLN A 321 13.04 0.75 -3.72
C GLN A 321 13.03 0.54 -2.20
N ALA A 322 13.48 -0.64 -1.74
CA ALA A 322 13.57 -0.95 -0.32
C ALA A 322 14.52 0.00 0.43
N ALA A 323 15.62 0.43 -0.20
CA ALA A 323 16.56 1.39 0.37
C ALA A 323 15.91 2.75 0.69
N VAL A 324 15.01 3.22 -0.17
CA VAL A 324 14.20 4.42 0.10
C VAL A 324 13.27 4.15 1.29
N GLY A 325 12.60 3.00 1.31
CA GLY A 325 11.66 2.61 2.36
C GLY A 325 12.28 2.56 3.75
N VAL A 326 13.51 2.07 3.88
CA VAL A 326 14.25 2.04 5.15
C VAL A 326 14.37 3.44 5.77
N GLU A 327 14.68 4.46 4.98
CA GLU A 327 14.79 5.83 5.50
C GLU A 327 13.42 6.47 5.74
N GLN A 328 12.43 6.17 4.91
CA GLN A 328 11.05 6.62 5.11
C GLN A 328 10.44 6.07 6.41
N LEU A 329 10.69 4.80 6.74
CA LEU A 329 10.19 4.17 7.96
C LEU A 329 10.69 4.88 9.23
N LYS A 330 11.93 5.37 9.22
CA LYS A 330 12.50 6.13 10.35
C LYS A 330 11.79 7.46 10.59
N LYS A 331 11.28 8.10 9.53
CA LYS A 331 10.58 9.39 9.57
C LYS A 331 9.08 9.24 9.82
N PHE A 332 8.57 8.04 9.63
CA PHE A 332 7.14 7.77 9.57
C PHE A 332 6.35 8.19 10.83
N PRO A 333 6.83 8.04 12.07
CA PRO A 333 6.13 8.58 13.24
C PRO A 333 5.83 10.08 13.13
N GLY A 334 6.76 10.88 12.62
CA GLY A 334 6.56 12.30 12.37
C GLY A 334 5.52 12.58 11.29
N PHE A 335 5.45 11.73 10.26
CA PHE A 335 4.44 11.85 9.21
C PHE A 335 3.02 11.62 9.73
N ILE A 336 2.83 10.64 10.62
CA ILE A 336 1.54 10.37 11.26
C ILE A 336 1.06 11.60 12.03
N GLU A 337 1.91 12.18 12.88
CA GLU A 337 1.53 13.34 13.69
C GLU A 337 1.21 14.57 12.84
N ARG A 338 1.96 14.80 11.74
CA ARG A 338 1.69 15.91 10.84
C ARG A 338 0.36 15.72 10.10
N ARG A 339 0.01 14.50 9.64
CA ARG A 339 -1.28 14.19 9.03
C ARG A 339 -2.44 14.46 10.00
N LYS A 340 -2.33 14.05 11.25
CA LYS A 340 -3.31 14.31 12.30
C LYS A 340 -3.46 15.82 12.57
N HIS A 341 -2.36 16.55 12.62
CA HIS A 341 -2.38 18.01 12.79
C HIS A 341 -3.11 18.70 11.63
N ASN A 342 -2.74 18.38 10.39
CA ASN A 342 -3.33 18.96 9.19
C ASN A 342 -4.83 18.68 9.12
N TRP A 343 -5.24 17.44 9.39
CA TRP A 343 -6.65 17.05 9.41
C TRP A 343 -7.44 17.82 10.46
N LYS A 344 -6.96 17.90 11.70
CA LYS A 344 -7.62 18.64 12.79
C LYS A 344 -7.76 20.11 12.48
N ARG A 345 -6.71 20.72 11.88
CA ARG A 345 -6.73 22.14 11.50
C ARG A 345 -7.81 22.40 10.45
N LEU A 346 -7.85 21.59 9.39
CA LEU A 346 -8.84 21.70 8.33
C LEU A 346 -10.26 21.44 8.85
N HIS A 347 -10.46 20.40 9.67
CA HIS A 347 -11.75 20.08 10.26
C HIS A 347 -12.31 21.27 11.03
N LYS A 348 -11.51 21.85 11.93
CA LYS A 348 -11.89 23.04 12.71
C LYS A 348 -12.25 24.24 11.83
N ALA A 349 -11.50 24.45 10.76
CA ALA A 349 -11.74 25.58 9.84
C ALA A 349 -13.06 25.42 9.06
N LEU A 350 -13.50 24.18 8.82
CA LEU A 350 -14.74 23.88 8.06
C LEU A 350 -15.96 23.66 8.94
N GLU A 351 -15.86 23.64 10.27
CA GLU A 351 -17.00 23.54 11.18
C GLU A 351 -18.13 24.54 10.89
N PRO A 352 -17.85 25.81 10.51
CA PRO A 352 -18.91 26.81 10.23
C PRO A 352 -19.84 26.46 9.08
N VAL A 353 -19.46 25.55 8.18
CA VAL A 353 -20.28 25.11 7.03
C VAL A 353 -20.81 23.68 7.18
N SER A 354 -20.80 23.15 8.40
CA SER A 354 -21.31 21.81 8.72
C SER A 354 -22.84 21.67 8.55
N ASP A 355 -23.57 22.77 8.39
CA ASP A 355 -24.95 22.77 7.97
C ASP A 355 -25.13 22.35 6.50
N ARG A 356 -24.14 22.59 5.63
CA ARG A 356 -24.13 22.31 4.19
C ARG A 356 -23.24 21.13 3.79
N LEU A 357 -22.22 20.84 4.58
CA LEU A 357 -21.28 19.76 4.36
C LEU A 357 -21.38 18.70 5.46
N ILE A 358 -21.13 17.45 5.09
CA ILE A 358 -20.81 16.38 6.05
C ILE A 358 -19.29 16.31 6.12
N LEU A 359 -18.75 16.60 7.31
CA LEU A 359 -17.32 16.47 7.59
C LEU A 359 -17.02 15.05 8.11
N PRO A 360 -15.81 14.53 7.87
CA PRO A 360 -15.44 13.18 8.28
C PRO A 360 -15.29 13.10 9.81
N GLU A 361 -15.67 11.97 10.38
CA GLU A 361 -15.50 11.67 11.80
C GLU A 361 -14.66 10.42 12.00
N PRO A 362 -13.77 10.38 12.98
CA PRO A 362 -13.05 9.17 13.31
C PRO A 362 -14.01 8.07 13.77
N ALA A 363 -13.72 6.82 13.39
CA ALA A 363 -14.46 5.69 13.92
C ALA A 363 -14.27 5.59 15.45
N VAL A 364 -15.27 5.09 16.13
CA VAL A 364 -15.20 4.88 17.59
C VAL A 364 -14.04 3.93 17.90
N ASN A 365 -13.32 4.20 18.97
CA ASN A 365 -12.12 3.44 19.41
C ASN A 365 -10.92 3.49 18.45
N SER A 366 -10.89 4.43 17.51
CA SER A 366 -9.80 4.60 16.57
C SER A 366 -8.91 5.81 16.86
N ASP A 367 -7.68 5.75 16.35
CA ASP A 367 -6.73 6.87 16.27
C ASP A 367 -6.18 6.92 14.84
N PRO A 368 -6.88 7.60 13.91
CA PRO A 368 -6.56 7.55 12.50
C PRO A 368 -5.26 8.26 12.12
N SER A 369 -4.50 7.63 11.23
CA SER A 369 -3.45 8.28 10.44
C SER A 369 -4.08 8.66 9.09
N TRP A 370 -4.57 9.88 8.99
CA TRP A 370 -5.40 10.32 7.88
C TRP A 370 -4.64 10.37 6.54
N PHE A 371 -5.18 9.71 5.52
CA PHE A 371 -4.68 9.81 4.16
C PHE A 371 -5.18 11.08 3.47
N GLY A 372 -6.46 11.38 3.62
CA GLY A 372 -7.14 12.54 3.06
C GLY A 372 -8.25 13.03 3.99
N PHE A 373 -8.84 14.17 3.63
CA PHE A 373 -9.97 14.79 4.30
C PHE A 373 -11.21 14.65 3.42
N LEU A 374 -12.14 13.75 3.77
CA LEU A 374 -13.38 13.51 3.05
C LEU A 374 -14.38 14.63 3.31
N ILE A 375 -15.12 15.02 2.28
CA ILE A 375 -16.18 16.02 2.33
C ILE A 375 -17.34 15.51 1.49
N SER A 376 -18.54 15.46 2.07
CA SER A 376 -19.75 15.21 1.31
C SER A 376 -20.67 16.43 1.34
N VAL A 377 -21.19 16.80 0.17
CA VAL A 377 -22.18 17.88 0.07
C VAL A 377 -23.54 17.34 0.46
N LYS A 378 -24.23 18.02 1.38
CA LYS A 378 -25.58 17.62 1.79
C LYS A 378 -26.59 17.93 0.68
N PRO A 379 -27.40 16.95 0.24
CA PRO A 379 -28.39 17.18 -0.84
C PRO A 379 -29.35 18.34 -0.56
N GLU A 380 -29.75 18.49 0.69
CA GLU A 380 -30.65 19.56 1.14
C GLU A 380 -30.05 20.96 1.07
N SER A 381 -28.74 21.08 0.94
CA SER A 381 -28.06 22.39 0.78
C SER A 381 -28.35 23.04 -0.58
N GLY A 382 -28.80 22.25 -1.57
CA GLY A 382 -28.95 22.71 -2.95
C GLY A 382 -27.67 22.94 -3.71
N ILE A 383 -26.52 22.60 -3.11
CA ILE A 383 -25.18 22.77 -3.70
C ILE A 383 -24.82 21.54 -4.54
N GLU A 384 -24.22 21.74 -5.69
CA GLU A 384 -23.76 20.66 -6.58
C GLU A 384 -22.27 20.34 -6.31
N ARG A 385 -21.96 19.11 -5.88
CA ARG A 385 -20.58 18.65 -5.65
C ARG A 385 -19.62 19.01 -6.80
N ASN A 386 -20.05 18.83 -8.05
CA ASN A 386 -19.22 19.10 -9.22
C ASN A 386 -18.89 20.59 -9.40
N LYS A 387 -19.76 21.50 -8.97
CA LYS A 387 -19.47 22.93 -8.96
C LYS A 387 -18.45 23.26 -7.88
N VAL A 388 -18.63 22.72 -6.69
CA VAL A 388 -17.68 22.86 -5.57
C VAL A 388 -16.28 22.39 -5.96
N THR A 389 -16.17 21.16 -6.45
CA THR A 389 -14.85 20.59 -6.83
C THR A 389 -14.20 21.38 -7.96
N ARG A 390 -14.96 21.83 -8.96
CA ARG A 390 -14.43 22.66 -10.05
C ARG A 390 -13.90 23.99 -9.53
N PHE A 391 -14.66 24.66 -8.66
CA PHE A 391 -14.20 25.92 -8.06
C PHE A 391 -12.90 25.73 -7.28
N ILE A 392 -12.80 24.67 -6.49
CA ILE A 392 -11.60 24.33 -5.71
C ILE A 392 -10.39 24.09 -6.63
N GLU A 393 -10.58 23.32 -7.71
CA GLU A 393 -9.52 23.04 -8.70
C GLU A 393 -9.12 24.31 -9.48
N ASP A 394 -10.05 25.20 -9.80
CA ASP A 394 -9.80 26.50 -10.46
C ASP A 394 -8.99 27.45 -9.56
N HIS A 395 -9.01 27.22 -8.24
CA HIS A 395 -8.17 27.92 -7.25
C HIS A 395 -6.90 27.15 -6.88
N ASN A 396 -6.43 26.25 -7.77
CA ASN A 396 -5.19 25.48 -7.64
C ASN A 396 -5.14 24.52 -6.45
N VAL A 397 -6.26 24.15 -5.85
CA VAL A 397 -6.35 23.11 -4.81
C VAL A 397 -6.86 21.80 -5.44
N GLN A 398 -6.05 20.76 -5.43
CA GLN A 398 -6.42 19.48 -6.03
C GLN A 398 -7.44 18.71 -5.18
N THR A 399 -8.47 18.21 -5.85
CA THR A 399 -9.48 17.31 -5.28
C THR A 399 -9.41 15.90 -5.88
N ARG A 400 -9.98 14.91 -5.20
CA ARG A 400 -10.15 13.53 -5.70
C ARG A 400 -11.52 13.00 -5.27
N LEU A 401 -12.04 12.06 -6.04
CA LEU A 401 -13.21 11.28 -5.64
C LEU A 401 -12.78 10.12 -4.73
N LEU A 402 -13.70 9.65 -3.89
CA LEU A 402 -13.42 8.52 -3.02
C LEU A 402 -13.39 7.23 -3.83
N PHE A 403 -12.20 6.62 -3.96
CA PHE A 403 -11.97 5.36 -4.66
C PHE A 403 -12.73 5.26 -6.00
N SER A 404 -13.49 4.20 -6.21
CA SER A 404 -14.35 4.02 -7.37
C SER A 404 -15.74 4.68 -7.20
N GLY A 405 -16.07 5.25 -6.03
CA GLY A 405 -17.43 5.67 -5.70
C GLY A 405 -18.36 4.46 -5.63
N ASN A 406 -18.75 3.90 -6.79
CA ASN A 406 -19.49 2.64 -6.89
C ASN A 406 -18.89 1.77 -8.00
N LEU A 407 -18.07 0.80 -7.62
CA LEU A 407 -17.32 -0.05 -8.53
C LEU A 407 -18.22 -0.81 -9.52
N ILE A 408 -19.40 -1.23 -9.09
CA ILE A 408 -20.38 -1.98 -9.92
C ILE A 408 -20.84 -1.15 -11.13
N LYS A 409 -20.80 0.18 -11.05
CA LYS A 409 -21.22 1.07 -12.14
C LYS A 409 -20.12 1.33 -13.17
N HIS A 410 -18.89 0.93 -12.90
CA HIS A 410 -17.78 1.13 -13.83
C HIS A 410 -17.86 0.20 -15.05
N PRO A 411 -17.31 0.61 -16.21
CA PRO A 411 -17.31 -0.19 -17.42
C PRO A 411 -16.67 -1.58 -17.28
N CYS A 412 -15.75 -1.77 -16.33
CA CYS A 412 -15.14 -3.08 -16.07
C CYS A 412 -16.16 -4.13 -15.56
N PHE A 413 -17.33 -3.71 -15.09
CA PHE A 413 -18.42 -4.59 -14.69
C PHE A 413 -19.44 -4.88 -15.81
N ASP A 414 -19.36 -4.23 -16.98
CA ASP A 414 -20.38 -4.35 -18.02
C ASP A 414 -20.61 -5.80 -18.49
N GLN A 415 -19.53 -6.59 -18.56
CA GLN A 415 -19.61 -8.00 -19.01
C GLN A 415 -20.18 -8.95 -17.96
N ILE A 416 -20.14 -8.56 -16.68
CA ILE A 416 -20.60 -9.40 -15.57
C ILE A 416 -21.84 -8.84 -14.88
N ARG A 417 -22.33 -7.67 -15.30
CA ARG A 417 -23.52 -7.03 -14.74
C ARG A 417 -24.75 -7.90 -14.95
N GLY A 418 -25.49 -8.18 -13.88
CA GLY A 418 -26.69 -9.03 -13.88
C GLY A 418 -26.39 -10.54 -13.97
N THR A 419 -25.12 -10.94 -13.79
CA THR A 419 -24.73 -12.35 -13.65
C THR A 419 -24.54 -12.70 -12.17
N ASP A 420 -24.22 -13.97 -11.91
CA ASP A 420 -23.87 -14.49 -10.58
C ASP A 420 -22.38 -14.33 -10.19
N ALA A 421 -21.63 -13.55 -11.00
CA ALA A 421 -20.22 -13.27 -10.72
C ALA A 421 -20.02 -12.40 -9.47
N TYR A 422 -21.04 -11.72 -8.99
CA TYR A 422 -21.06 -10.95 -7.74
C TYR A 422 -22.46 -10.92 -7.13
N ARG A 423 -22.56 -10.59 -5.85
CA ARG A 423 -23.82 -10.41 -5.12
C ARG A 423 -23.85 -9.06 -4.42
N VAL A 424 -25.02 -8.47 -4.32
CA VAL A 424 -25.27 -7.22 -3.56
C VAL A 424 -26.21 -7.52 -2.42
N VAL A 425 -25.95 -6.97 -1.24
CA VAL A 425 -26.77 -7.11 -0.04
C VAL A 425 -27.63 -5.86 0.13
N GLY A 426 -28.94 -6.02 0.06
CA GLY A 426 -29.90 -4.90 0.16
C GLY A 426 -29.66 -3.83 -0.91
N ASP A 427 -29.77 -2.58 -0.50
CA ASP A 427 -29.54 -1.40 -1.33
C ASP A 427 -28.14 -0.83 -1.04
N LEU A 428 -27.50 -0.22 -2.05
CA LEU A 428 -26.22 0.49 -1.94
C LEU A 428 -26.46 2.02 -1.90
N ASN A 429 -27.39 2.48 -1.06
CA ASN A 429 -27.84 3.87 -1.03
C ASN A 429 -26.74 4.83 -0.57
N GLN A 430 -25.94 4.45 0.43
CA GLN A 430 -24.82 5.27 0.90
C GLN A 430 -23.65 5.25 -0.10
N THR A 431 -23.38 4.11 -0.71
CA THR A 431 -22.43 4.00 -1.82
C THR A 431 -22.83 4.93 -2.98
N GLU A 432 -24.12 4.98 -3.32
CA GLU A 432 -24.64 5.88 -4.36
C GLU A 432 -24.57 7.35 -3.95
N PHE A 433 -24.87 7.66 -2.69
CA PHE A 433 -24.67 8.99 -2.12
C PHE A 433 -23.21 9.43 -2.26
N ILE A 434 -22.26 8.59 -1.87
CA ILE A 434 -20.83 8.87 -1.97
C ILE A 434 -20.40 9.14 -3.41
N LEU A 435 -20.82 8.30 -4.35
CA LEU A 435 -20.54 8.48 -5.78
C LEU A 435 -20.92 9.88 -6.28
N ASN A 436 -22.07 10.40 -5.81
CA ASN A 436 -22.64 11.65 -6.30
C ASN A 436 -22.20 12.87 -5.49
N GLN A 437 -21.99 12.74 -4.17
CA GLN A 437 -21.86 13.87 -3.25
C GLN A 437 -20.48 14.03 -2.62
N THR A 438 -19.58 13.03 -2.73
CA THR A 438 -18.33 13.01 -1.96
C THR A 438 -17.11 13.32 -2.82
N PHE A 439 -16.16 14.03 -2.23
CA PHE A 439 -14.80 14.25 -2.72
C PHE A 439 -13.85 14.35 -1.53
N TRP A 440 -12.54 14.41 -1.77
CA TRP A 440 -11.57 14.64 -0.71
C TRP A 440 -10.42 15.53 -1.15
N VAL A 441 -9.77 16.14 -0.18
CA VAL A 441 -8.56 16.94 -0.33
C VAL A 441 -7.43 16.35 0.51
N GLY A 442 -6.18 16.69 0.17
CA GLY A 442 -5.02 16.12 0.84
C GLY A 442 -4.75 16.71 2.23
N VAL A 443 -4.12 15.89 3.08
CA VAL A 443 -3.59 16.31 4.39
C VAL A 443 -2.18 15.75 4.61
N TYR A 444 -1.39 15.57 3.53
CA TYR A 444 -0.10 14.90 3.58
C TYR A 444 0.96 15.69 4.38
N PRO A 445 2.04 15.04 4.87
CA PRO A 445 2.97 15.64 5.83
C PRO A 445 3.75 16.86 5.31
N GLY A 446 3.85 17.03 3.99
CA GLY A 446 4.56 18.15 3.40
C GLY A 446 3.77 19.45 3.32
N MET A 447 2.50 19.46 3.76
CA MET A 447 1.67 20.67 3.76
C MET A 447 2.01 21.54 4.98
N THR A 448 2.15 22.87 4.73
CA THR A 448 2.30 23.86 5.79
C THR A 448 0.94 24.26 6.36
N ASP A 449 0.94 24.99 7.47
CA ASP A 449 -0.29 25.50 8.07
C ASP A 449 -0.98 26.53 7.14
N GLU A 450 -0.20 27.35 6.45
CA GLU A 450 -0.68 28.33 5.47
C GLU A 450 -1.37 27.65 4.28
N MET A 451 -0.85 26.49 3.82
CA MET A 451 -1.50 25.70 2.77
C MET A 451 -2.86 25.19 3.23
N ILE A 452 -2.95 24.69 4.47
CA ILE A 452 -4.22 24.18 5.04
C ILE A 452 -5.23 25.33 5.20
N ASP A 453 -4.78 26.50 5.66
CA ASP A 453 -5.66 27.67 5.84
C ASP A 453 -6.20 28.18 4.50
N TYR A 454 -5.35 28.30 3.49
CA TYR A 454 -5.78 28.69 2.13
C TYR A 454 -6.75 27.66 1.53
N MET A 455 -6.48 26.36 1.69
CA MET A 455 -7.38 25.32 1.24
C MET A 455 -8.75 25.41 1.93
N ALA A 456 -8.77 25.68 3.24
CA ALA A 456 -10.02 25.90 3.98
C ALA A 456 -10.79 27.13 3.46
N GLU A 457 -10.09 28.25 3.23
CA GLU A 457 -10.70 29.46 2.67
C GLU A 457 -11.35 29.20 1.30
N VAL A 458 -10.65 28.50 0.40
CA VAL A 458 -11.16 28.13 -0.92
C VAL A 458 -12.38 27.24 -0.82
N ILE A 459 -12.39 26.25 0.09
CA ILE A 459 -13.56 25.39 0.31
C ILE A 459 -14.75 26.18 0.84
N LEU A 460 -14.55 27.09 1.81
CA LEU A 460 -15.61 27.95 2.32
C LEU A 460 -16.22 28.81 1.21
N GLN A 461 -15.40 29.45 0.38
CA GLN A 461 -15.85 30.24 -0.78
C GLN A 461 -16.61 29.37 -1.80
N ALA A 462 -16.18 28.15 -2.04
CA ALA A 462 -16.85 27.23 -2.97
C ALA A 462 -18.26 26.82 -2.51
N VAL A 463 -18.50 26.81 -1.22
CA VAL A 463 -19.79 26.43 -0.60
C VAL A 463 -20.75 27.63 -0.50
N ASP A 464 -20.22 28.86 -0.54
CA ASP A 464 -21.00 30.10 -0.47
C ASP A 464 -21.56 30.56 -1.82
N GLN A 465 -21.22 29.91 -2.94
CA GLN A 465 -21.73 30.18 -4.28
C GLN A 465 -23.04 29.46 -4.56
#